data_74372016f2d0f476618379be75c8725d
#
_entry.id   74372016f2d0f476618379be75c8725d
#
_cell.length_a   1.000
_cell.length_b   1.000
_cell.length_c   1.000
_cell.angle_alpha   90.00
_cell.angle_beta   90.00
_cell.angle_gamma   90.00
#
_symmetry.space_group_name_H-M   'P 1'
#
loop_
_entity.id
_entity.type
_entity.pdbx_description
1 polymer ?
#
loop_
_entity_poly.entity_id
_entity_poly.type
_entity_poly.pdbx_seq_one_letter_code
_entity_poly.pdbx_strand_id
1 'polypeptide(L)'
;MIKTPKLNVIENLVKQVNPYVITDELIIPVWRKRDGVHIAPNEYSFNPGGEAELSLGDTWETGYDMTSWFSAKVIVPEEMDGKKLYLRLDFGGEALVRINGAIKGAVSSRMNSGWVHRDIIHLDNPARKGTVYNIELEATVNSGGFCDAAMAGAKTVFYTLNTA
;
A
#
# COMPACT_ATOMS: atom_id res chain seq x y z
N MET A 1 19.83 15.41 -18.31
CA MET A 1 20.85 15.06 -17.28
C MET A 1 21.69 13.90 -17.80
N ILE A 2 23.00 14.08 -17.98
CA ILE A 2 23.87 13.00 -18.44
C ILE A 2 24.16 12.10 -17.25
N LYS A 3 23.65 10.87 -17.28
CA LYS A 3 23.95 9.87 -16.25
C LYS A 3 25.42 9.47 -16.35
N THR A 4 26.11 9.47 -15.21
CA THR A 4 27.50 9.00 -15.20
C THR A 4 27.57 7.50 -15.52
N PRO A 5 28.63 7.02 -16.20
CA PRO A 5 28.76 5.59 -16.55
C PRO A 5 28.61 4.65 -15.35
N LYS A 6 29.05 5.06 -14.16
CA LYS A 6 28.90 4.29 -12.90
C LYS A 6 27.44 4.11 -12.48
N LEU A 7 26.60 5.13 -12.68
CA LEU A 7 25.16 5.05 -12.36
C LEU A 7 24.46 4.05 -13.27
N ASN A 8 24.79 4.06 -14.58
CA ASN A 8 24.22 3.11 -15.52
C ASN A 8 24.59 1.64 -15.20
N VAL A 9 25.80 1.40 -14.71
CA VAL A 9 26.21 0.04 -14.29
C VAL A 9 25.40 -0.41 -13.08
N ILE A 10 25.23 0.44 -12.09
CA ILE A 10 24.42 0.12 -10.89
C ILE A 10 22.97 -0.13 -11.28
N GLU A 11 22.37 0.72 -12.12
CA GLU A 11 21.00 0.52 -12.59
C GLU A 11 20.82 -0.80 -13.33
N ASN A 12 21.80 -1.19 -14.16
CA ASN A 12 21.75 -2.46 -14.88
C ASN A 12 21.90 -3.66 -13.94
N LEU A 13 22.77 -3.57 -12.94
CA LEU A 13 22.91 -4.62 -11.92
C LEU A 13 21.61 -4.78 -11.10
N VAL A 14 21.00 -3.67 -10.69
CA VAL A 14 19.71 -3.70 -9.98
C VAL A 14 18.63 -4.36 -10.85
N LYS A 15 18.54 -4.03 -12.15
CA LYS A 15 17.60 -4.66 -13.06
C LYS A 15 17.81 -6.16 -13.23
N GLN A 16 19.07 -6.62 -13.17
CA GLN A 16 19.38 -8.06 -13.25
C GLN A 16 19.03 -8.80 -11.98
N VAL A 17 19.11 -8.16 -10.81
CA VAL A 17 18.82 -8.79 -9.51
C VAL A 17 17.32 -8.75 -9.18
N ASN A 18 16.61 -7.71 -9.60
CA ASN A 18 15.18 -7.52 -9.29
C ASN A 18 14.29 -8.76 -9.52
N PRO A 19 14.43 -9.54 -10.61
CA PRO A 19 13.60 -10.73 -10.82
C PRO A 19 13.80 -11.83 -9.78
N TYR A 20 14.89 -11.78 -9.01
CA TYR A 20 15.22 -12.78 -7.98
C TYR A 20 14.89 -12.31 -6.56
N VAL A 21 14.45 -11.06 -6.41
CA VAL A 21 14.12 -10.48 -5.09
C VAL A 21 12.74 -10.95 -4.62
N ILE A 22 11.79 -11.09 -5.54
CA ILE A 22 10.44 -11.56 -5.24
C ILE A 22 10.34 -12.97 -5.81
N THR A 23 10.07 -13.97 -4.97
CA THR A 23 9.95 -15.37 -5.38
C THR A 23 8.52 -15.79 -5.63
N ASP A 24 7.58 -15.23 -4.84
CA ASP A 24 6.16 -15.50 -4.96
C ASP A 24 5.36 -14.23 -4.71
N GLU A 25 4.22 -14.13 -5.35
CA GLU A 25 3.33 -13.00 -5.25
C GLU A 25 1.88 -13.48 -5.13
N LEU A 26 1.16 -12.93 -4.15
CA LEU A 26 -0.27 -13.12 -3.99
C LEU A 26 -0.98 -11.76 -4.09
N ILE A 27 -1.82 -11.62 -5.08
CA ILE A 27 -2.63 -10.42 -5.26
C ILE A 27 -3.77 -10.42 -4.25
N ILE A 28 -4.02 -9.29 -3.61
CA ILE A 28 -5.20 -9.05 -2.79
C ILE A 28 -6.23 -8.35 -3.68
N PRO A 29 -7.22 -9.09 -4.23
CA PRO A 29 -7.99 -8.60 -5.37
C PRO A 29 -9.06 -7.58 -5.01
N VAL A 30 -9.55 -7.60 -3.76
CA VAL A 30 -10.68 -6.78 -3.32
C VAL A 30 -10.38 -6.15 -1.96
N TRP A 31 -10.70 -4.87 -1.87
CA TRP A 31 -10.60 -4.09 -0.65
C TRP A 31 -11.92 -3.41 -0.34
N ARG A 32 -12.30 -3.40 0.92
CA ARG A 32 -13.43 -2.60 1.39
C ARG A 32 -12.94 -1.22 1.75
N LYS A 33 -13.61 -0.19 1.24
CA LYS A 33 -13.35 1.22 1.53
C LYS A 33 -14.51 1.81 2.31
N ARG A 34 -14.21 2.62 3.31
CA ARG A 34 -15.18 3.48 4.01
C ARG A 34 -14.58 4.86 4.15
N ASP A 35 -15.40 5.89 3.97
CA ASP A 35 -15.01 7.27 4.20
C ASP A 35 -15.56 7.79 5.52
N GLY A 36 -14.79 8.64 6.17
CA GLY A 36 -15.18 9.22 7.44
C GLY A 36 -14.26 10.33 7.89
N VAL A 37 -14.48 10.79 9.11
CA VAL A 37 -13.69 11.84 9.75
C VAL A 37 -13.19 11.37 11.12
N HIS A 38 -12.05 11.89 11.53
CA HIS A 38 -11.59 11.76 12.91
C HIS A 38 -12.41 12.68 13.80
N ILE A 39 -12.92 12.14 14.91
CA ILE A 39 -13.57 12.92 15.97
C ILE A 39 -12.57 13.21 17.07
N ALA A 40 -11.77 12.21 17.44
CA ALA A 40 -10.71 12.27 18.42
C ALA A 40 -9.65 11.21 18.10
N PRO A 41 -8.49 11.18 18.78
CA PRO A 41 -7.52 10.12 18.59
C PRO A 41 -8.15 8.72 18.78
N ASN A 42 -8.07 7.89 17.74
CA ASN A 42 -8.69 6.56 17.64
C ASN A 42 -10.23 6.53 17.66
N GLU A 43 -10.88 7.66 17.51
CA GLU A 43 -12.32 7.77 17.35
C GLU A 43 -12.67 8.30 15.96
N TYR A 44 -13.58 7.59 15.27
CA TYR A 44 -13.93 7.87 13.89
C TYR A 44 -15.46 7.91 13.73
N SER A 45 -15.93 8.79 12.87
CA SER A 45 -17.30 8.80 12.38
C SER A 45 -17.32 8.46 10.90
N PHE A 46 -17.93 7.35 10.55
CA PHE A 46 -18.04 6.92 9.16
C PHE A 46 -19.30 7.47 8.50
N ASN A 47 -19.19 7.80 7.24
CA ASN A 47 -20.33 8.28 6.46
C ASN A 47 -21.34 7.14 6.22
N PRO A 48 -22.62 7.36 6.51
CA PRO A 48 -23.66 6.40 6.15
C PRO A 48 -23.68 6.16 4.64
N GLY A 49 -23.60 4.91 4.22
CA GLY A 49 -23.59 4.54 2.80
C GLY A 49 -22.28 4.80 2.07
N GLY A 50 -21.22 5.22 2.78
CA GLY A 50 -19.88 5.43 2.22
C GLY A 50 -19.04 4.16 2.09
N GLU A 51 -19.65 2.99 2.14
CA GLU A 51 -18.95 1.72 1.93
C GLU A 51 -18.90 1.36 0.46
N ALA A 52 -17.70 0.99 -0.02
CA ALA A 52 -17.48 0.50 -1.37
C ALA A 52 -16.50 -0.68 -1.35
N GLU A 53 -16.68 -1.59 -2.30
CA GLU A 53 -15.66 -2.57 -2.63
C GLU A 53 -14.87 -2.06 -3.82
N LEU A 54 -13.55 -2.10 -3.72
CA LEU A 54 -12.63 -1.71 -4.78
C LEU A 54 -11.84 -2.94 -5.25
N SER A 55 -11.84 -3.13 -6.54
CA SER A 55 -11.03 -4.13 -7.21
C SER A 55 -9.71 -3.54 -7.71
N LEU A 56 -8.78 -4.42 -8.04
CA LEU A 56 -7.52 -3.99 -8.65
C LEU A 56 -7.80 -3.19 -9.94
N GLY A 57 -7.25 -1.98 -10.01
CA GLY A 57 -7.44 -1.06 -11.13
C GLY A 57 -8.56 -0.04 -10.94
N ASP A 58 -9.38 -0.17 -9.92
CA ASP A 58 -10.38 0.85 -9.58
C ASP A 58 -9.71 2.13 -9.08
N THR A 59 -10.40 3.23 -9.27
CA THR A 59 -9.99 4.53 -8.76
C THR A 59 -10.70 4.84 -7.45
N TRP A 60 -10.04 5.61 -6.61
CA TRP A 60 -10.64 6.11 -5.39
C TRP A 60 -10.24 7.57 -5.14
N GLU A 61 -11.03 8.25 -4.37
CA GLU A 61 -10.76 9.61 -3.91
C GLU A 61 -11.18 9.76 -2.46
N THR A 62 -10.58 10.71 -1.79
CA THR A 62 -10.99 11.13 -0.45
C THR A 62 -11.68 12.50 -0.57
N GLY A 63 -12.82 12.66 0.08
CA GLY A 63 -13.45 13.97 0.17
C GLY A 63 -12.58 14.98 0.94
N TYR A 64 -12.86 16.26 0.77
CA TYR A 64 -12.18 17.32 1.50
C TYR A 64 -12.32 17.10 3.02
N ASP A 65 -11.21 17.22 3.76
CA ASP A 65 -11.14 16.97 5.21
C ASP A 65 -11.61 15.57 5.65
N MET A 66 -11.59 14.60 4.75
CA MET A 66 -11.98 13.23 5.04
C MET A 66 -10.78 12.28 5.00
N THR A 67 -10.97 11.13 5.61
CA THR A 67 -10.05 10.01 5.57
C THR A 67 -10.78 8.80 4.97
N SER A 68 -10.08 8.02 4.17
CA SER A 68 -10.58 6.74 3.64
C SER A 68 -9.93 5.59 4.40
N TRP A 69 -10.74 4.69 4.94
CA TRP A 69 -10.28 3.46 5.56
C TRP A 69 -10.47 2.31 4.60
N PHE A 70 -9.38 1.60 4.32
CA PHE A 70 -9.41 0.37 3.53
C PHE A 70 -9.21 -0.81 4.45
N SER A 71 -9.87 -1.91 4.15
CA SER A 71 -9.65 -3.16 4.85
C SER A 71 -9.64 -4.34 3.90
N ALA A 72 -8.74 -5.27 4.17
CA ALA A 72 -8.68 -6.55 3.49
C ALA A 72 -8.23 -7.64 4.45
N LYS A 73 -8.54 -8.88 4.10
CA LYS A 73 -8.10 -10.06 4.83
C LYS A 73 -7.31 -10.95 3.89
N VAL A 74 -6.15 -11.39 4.32
CA VAL A 74 -5.32 -12.31 3.57
C VAL A 74 -4.92 -13.49 4.46
N ILE A 75 -4.80 -14.66 3.84
CA ILE A 75 -4.34 -15.88 4.49
C ILE A 75 -3.06 -16.31 3.78
N VAL A 76 -1.99 -16.54 4.55
CA VAL A 76 -0.70 -16.98 4.00
C VAL A 76 -0.87 -18.33 3.33
N PRO A 77 -0.63 -18.46 2.02
CA PRO A 77 -0.74 -19.70 1.32
C PRO A 77 0.48 -20.61 1.59
N GLU A 78 0.39 -21.88 1.16
CA GLU A 78 1.43 -22.87 1.45
C GLU A 78 2.77 -22.55 0.80
N GLU A 79 2.77 -22.02 -0.41
CA GLU A 79 3.98 -21.63 -1.16
C GLU A 79 4.79 -20.51 -0.52
N MET A 80 4.19 -19.77 0.40
CA MET A 80 4.84 -18.68 1.15
C MET A 80 5.32 -19.12 2.55
N ASP A 81 5.09 -20.38 2.93
CA ASP A 81 5.52 -20.89 4.24
C ASP A 81 7.04 -20.84 4.39
N GLY A 82 7.50 -20.43 5.57
CA GLY A 82 8.93 -20.34 5.89
C GLY A 82 9.69 -19.17 5.26
N LYS A 83 9.04 -18.37 4.41
CA LYS A 83 9.67 -17.25 3.70
C LYS A 83 9.52 -15.92 4.44
N LYS A 84 10.31 -14.94 4.05
CA LYS A 84 10.09 -13.54 4.47
C LYS A 84 8.88 -13.00 3.76
N LEU A 85 7.96 -12.40 4.51
CA LEU A 85 6.70 -11.89 3.99
C LEU A 85 6.65 -10.38 4.05
N TYR A 86 6.28 -9.78 2.94
CA TYR A 86 6.09 -8.34 2.80
C TYR A 86 4.72 -8.04 2.19
N LEU A 87 4.14 -6.93 2.62
CA LEU A 87 2.97 -6.33 1.99
C LEU A 87 3.45 -5.16 1.15
N ARG A 88 3.15 -5.20 -0.14
CA ARG A 88 3.40 -4.08 -1.05
C ARG A 88 2.09 -3.37 -1.34
N LEU A 89 2.10 -2.06 -1.21
CA LEU A 89 0.95 -1.19 -1.34
C LEU A 89 1.27 -0.05 -2.30
N ASP A 90 0.63 -0.06 -3.46
CA ASP A 90 0.69 1.03 -4.43
C ASP A 90 -0.75 1.47 -4.76
N PHE A 91 -1.23 2.45 -4.02
CA PHE A 91 -2.63 2.89 -4.07
C PHE A 91 -2.79 4.39 -4.38
N GLY A 92 -1.68 5.07 -4.69
CA GLY A 92 -1.68 6.47 -5.14
C GLY A 92 -1.87 7.52 -4.04
N GLY A 93 -1.74 7.14 -2.76
CA GLY A 93 -1.92 8.02 -1.63
C GLY A 93 -0.89 7.81 -0.53
N GLU A 94 -1.19 8.34 0.63
CA GLU A 94 -0.45 8.10 1.88
C GLU A 94 -1.36 7.37 2.87
N ALA A 95 -0.81 6.41 3.61
CA ALA A 95 -1.58 5.68 4.60
C ALA A 95 -0.77 5.28 5.82
N LEU A 96 -1.46 5.27 6.96
CA LEU A 96 -1.06 4.52 8.13
C LEU A 96 -1.55 3.08 7.97
N VAL A 97 -0.64 2.12 8.17
CA VAL A 97 -0.93 0.69 7.99
C VAL A 97 -1.05 0.01 9.34
N ARG A 98 -2.18 -0.66 9.56
CA ARG A 98 -2.39 -1.54 10.72
C ARG A 98 -2.51 -2.98 10.24
N ILE A 99 -1.90 -3.88 10.99
CA ILE A 99 -1.99 -5.33 10.79
C ILE A 99 -2.51 -5.94 12.10
N ASN A 100 -3.64 -6.62 12.03
CA ASN A 100 -4.32 -7.19 13.19
C ASN A 100 -4.51 -6.14 14.32
N GLY A 101 -4.88 -4.92 13.93
CA GLY A 101 -5.11 -3.79 14.84
C GLY A 101 -3.84 -3.05 15.31
N ALA A 102 -2.63 -3.58 15.11
CA ALA A 102 -1.38 -2.95 15.51
C ALA A 102 -0.79 -2.10 14.39
N ILE A 103 -0.33 -0.89 14.69
CA ILE A 103 0.39 -0.04 13.73
C ILE A 103 1.70 -0.71 13.34
N LYS A 104 1.90 -0.91 12.04
CA LYS A 104 3.13 -1.46 11.46
C LYS A 104 4.00 -0.41 10.79
N GLY A 105 3.42 0.68 10.34
CA GLY A 105 4.15 1.76 9.68
C GLY A 105 3.25 2.65 8.84
N ALA A 106 3.88 3.47 8.04
CA ALA A 106 3.20 4.31 7.06
C ALA A 106 3.78 4.04 5.67
N VAL A 107 2.93 4.17 4.67
CA VAL A 107 3.31 4.03 3.26
C VAL A 107 2.93 5.29 2.49
N SER A 108 3.69 5.56 1.43
CA SER A 108 3.43 6.62 0.49
C SER A 108 3.76 6.09 -0.90
N SER A 109 2.76 5.99 -1.74
CA SER A 109 2.91 5.59 -3.15
C SER A 109 3.12 6.77 -4.08
N ARG A 110 3.49 7.90 -3.55
CA ARG A 110 3.62 9.16 -4.27
C ARG A 110 4.93 9.24 -5.01
N MET A 111 4.89 9.30 -6.31
CA MET A 111 6.06 9.31 -7.19
C MET A 111 6.53 10.69 -7.65
N ASN A 112 6.04 11.81 -7.09
CA ASN A 112 6.43 13.12 -7.60
C ASN A 112 7.69 13.67 -6.96
N SER A 113 8.59 14.12 -7.81
CA SER A 113 9.72 15.02 -7.56
C SER A 113 10.78 14.55 -6.58
N GLY A 114 11.20 13.28 -6.64
CA GLY A 114 12.42 12.83 -5.94
C GLY A 114 12.23 12.51 -4.45
N TRP A 115 10.99 12.45 -3.97
CA TRP A 115 10.68 11.98 -2.63
C TRP A 115 10.77 10.44 -2.55
N VAL A 116 11.16 9.96 -1.39
CA VAL A 116 11.33 8.51 -1.15
C VAL A 116 9.97 7.83 -1.22
N HIS A 117 9.80 7.00 -2.23
CA HIS A 117 8.67 6.10 -2.35
C HIS A 117 8.77 4.99 -1.30
N ARG A 118 7.73 4.81 -0.51
CA ARG A 118 7.67 3.80 0.55
C ARG A 118 6.38 3.01 0.38
N ASP A 119 6.48 1.88 -0.26
CA ASP A 119 5.35 1.03 -0.63
C ASP A 119 5.36 -0.36 0.03
N ILE A 120 6.38 -0.65 0.85
CA ILE A 120 6.60 -1.99 1.40
C ILE A 120 6.55 -1.96 2.93
N ILE A 121 5.78 -2.89 3.50
CA ILE A 121 5.71 -3.18 4.93
C ILE A 121 6.17 -4.61 5.16
N HIS A 122 7.16 -4.82 6.03
CA HIS A 122 7.53 -6.15 6.48
C HIS A 122 6.46 -6.72 7.39
N LEU A 123 5.95 -7.92 7.07
CA LEU A 123 4.91 -8.59 7.86
C LEU A 123 5.51 -9.61 8.82
N ASP A 124 6.25 -10.59 8.29
CA ASP A 124 6.74 -11.71 9.08
C ASP A 124 8.04 -12.30 8.53
N ASN A 125 8.82 -12.98 9.41
CA ASN A 125 10.03 -13.72 9.05
C ASN A 125 10.37 -14.76 10.13
N PRO A 126 10.13 -16.04 9.91
CA PRO A 126 9.48 -16.65 8.74
C PRO A 126 7.95 -16.54 8.79
N ALA A 127 7.33 -16.43 7.64
CA ALA A 127 5.88 -16.56 7.50
C ALA A 127 5.41 -17.98 7.81
N ARG A 128 4.17 -18.12 8.24
CA ARG A 128 3.56 -19.43 8.49
C ARG A 128 2.28 -19.58 7.68
N LYS A 129 2.17 -20.68 6.93
CA LYS A 129 0.95 -20.99 6.19
C LYS A 129 -0.27 -20.96 7.10
N GLY A 130 -1.38 -20.48 6.58
CA GLY A 130 -2.64 -20.36 7.32
C GLY A 130 -2.70 -19.18 8.29
N THR A 131 -1.60 -18.43 8.49
CA THR A 131 -1.65 -17.17 9.25
C THR A 131 -2.58 -16.18 8.57
N VAL A 132 -3.45 -15.58 9.38
CA VAL A 132 -4.42 -14.59 8.90
C VAL A 132 -3.95 -13.19 9.26
N TYR A 133 -3.88 -12.33 8.25
CA TYR A 133 -3.65 -10.90 8.43
C TYR A 133 -4.92 -10.13 8.08
N ASN A 134 -5.43 -9.38 9.05
CA ASN A 134 -6.41 -8.33 8.82
C ASN A 134 -5.62 -7.05 8.58
N ILE A 135 -5.70 -6.53 7.39
CA ILE A 135 -4.94 -5.36 6.94
C ILE A 135 -5.90 -4.17 6.93
N GLU A 136 -5.49 -3.09 7.54
CA GLU A 136 -6.24 -1.83 7.55
C GLU A 136 -5.33 -0.68 7.14
N LEU A 137 -5.83 0.16 6.24
CA LEU A 137 -5.18 1.39 5.82
C LEU A 137 -6.04 2.57 6.23
N GLU A 138 -5.46 3.50 6.92
CA GLU A 138 -6.03 4.82 7.15
C GLU A 138 -5.35 5.78 6.19
N ALA A 139 -6.06 6.13 5.12
CA ALA A 139 -5.47 6.71 3.93
C ALA A 139 -6.08 8.07 3.58
N THR A 140 -5.24 8.93 3.01
CA THR A 140 -5.68 10.19 2.44
C THR A 140 -5.01 10.43 1.09
N VAL A 141 -5.76 11.09 0.21
CA VAL A 141 -5.22 11.70 -1.01
C VAL A 141 -5.28 13.19 -0.79
N ASN A 142 -4.14 13.80 -0.57
CA ASN A 142 -4.08 15.23 -0.34
C ASN A 142 -4.20 15.98 -1.67
N SER A 143 -5.25 16.77 -1.84
CA SER A 143 -5.49 17.61 -3.02
C SER A 143 -4.96 19.03 -2.90
N GLY A 144 -4.32 19.40 -1.80
CA GLY A 144 -3.88 20.74 -1.49
C GLY A 144 -2.36 20.95 -1.54
N GLY A 145 -1.92 22.07 -2.04
CA GLY A 145 -0.59 22.64 -1.88
C GLY A 145 0.53 21.95 -2.67
N PHE A 146 1.19 20.97 -2.12
CA PHE A 146 2.30 20.25 -2.77
C PHE A 146 1.88 19.17 -3.76
N CYS A 147 0.59 18.95 -3.90
CA CYS A 147 0.05 17.91 -4.76
C CYS A 147 -0.60 18.55 -5.96
N ASP A 148 -0.08 18.23 -7.14
CA ASP A 148 -0.76 18.57 -8.38
C ASP A 148 -2.19 18.01 -8.38
N ALA A 149 -3.10 18.77 -8.97
CA ALA A 149 -4.49 18.31 -9.18
C ALA A 149 -4.57 16.97 -9.94
N ALA A 150 -3.51 16.62 -10.67
CA ALA A 150 -3.35 15.31 -11.31
C ALA A 150 -3.18 14.16 -10.33
N MET A 151 -2.97 14.44 -9.06
CA MET A 151 -2.84 13.46 -7.98
C MET A 151 -4.06 13.40 -7.06
N ALA A 152 -5.04 14.23 -7.30
CA ALA A 152 -6.35 14.08 -6.71
C ALA A 152 -7.02 12.83 -7.32
N GLY A 153 -7.22 11.83 -6.51
CA GLY A 153 -7.72 10.53 -6.94
C GLY A 153 -6.60 9.55 -7.33
N ALA A 154 -6.40 8.57 -6.52
CA ALA A 154 -5.55 7.45 -6.87
C ALA A 154 -6.20 6.65 -7.99
N LYS A 155 -5.45 6.42 -9.06
CA LYS A 155 -5.99 5.77 -10.25
C LYS A 155 -5.81 4.25 -10.25
N THR A 156 -4.97 3.71 -9.38
CA THR A 156 -4.66 2.29 -9.40
C THR A 156 -4.34 1.83 -8.00
N VAL A 157 -4.95 0.74 -7.63
CA VAL A 157 -4.73 0.11 -6.34
C VAL A 157 -4.04 -1.23 -6.59
N PHE A 158 -2.75 -1.30 -6.30
CA PHE A 158 -1.98 -2.54 -6.35
C PHE A 158 -1.66 -2.99 -4.95
N TYR A 159 -2.19 -4.14 -4.60
CA TYR A 159 -1.92 -4.76 -3.32
C TYR A 159 -1.39 -6.15 -3.57
N THR A 160 -0.15 -6.35 -3.22
CA THR A 160 0.48 -7.66 -3.37
C THR A 160 1.07 -8.11 -2.06
N LEU A 161 0.96 -9.39 -1.80
CA LEU A 161 1.69 -10.06 -0.76
C LEU A 161 2.90 -10.71 -1.45
N ASN A 162 4.08 -10.29 -1.06
CA ASN A 162 5.32 -10.72 -1.70
C ASN A 162 6.20 -11.48 -0.72
N THR A 163 6.92 -12.45 -1.22
CA THR A 163 7.98 -13.14 -0.50
C THR A 163 9.34 -12.90 -1.13
N ALA A 164 10.38 -12.88 -0.35
CA ALA A 164 11.75 -12.73 -0.77
C ALA A 164 12.65 -13.80 -0.10
#